data_04fa83bf541f320df65fa10a4cdfa788
#
_entry.id   04fa83bf541f320df65fa10a4cdfa788
#
_cell.length_a   1.000
_cell.length_b   1.000
_cell.length_c   1.000
_cell.angle_alpha   90.00
_cell.angle_beta   90.00
_cell.angle_gamma   90.00
#
_symmetry.space_group_name_H-M   'P 1'
#
loop_
_entity.id
_entity.type
_entity.pdbx_description
1 polymer ?
#
loop_
_entity_poly.entity_id
_entity_poly.type
_entity_poly.pdbx_seq_one_letter_code
_entity_poly.pdbx_strand_id
1 'polypeptide(L)'
;MKLVASKSSKTKVFHYQYCKCAKNIKSNNRIEFNSIDEAEEQGYYQCPLCSRIIIKYNEDRVNIDNYLCSHYLKMYIEGGAMYIDNVFSSWKICARPKATDLMLYHANTENYGELPIKNGHLVHHYHIQKYRGKSDIMSMLKYIVAHDKYKVKVLNDFRRLPCYTHKQRLIHDTEMRKSRKLQEVYKRNFILKVKLESDE
;
A
#
# COMPACT_ATOMS: atom_id res chain seq x y z
N MET A 1 -2.05 17.63 -1.39
CA MET A 1 -3.07 16.54 -1.25
C MET A 1 -4.40 17.21 -0.98
N LYS A 2 -5.50 16.83 -1.70
CA LYS A 2 -6.80 17.50 -1.49
C LYS A 2 -7.60 16.83 -0.38
N LEU A 3 -8.06 17.63 0.57
CA LEU A 3 -8.98 17.23 1.61
C LEU A 3 -10.36 17.78 1.32
N VAL A 4 -11.41 17.08 1.71
CA VAL A 4 -12.79 17.47 1.43
C VAL A 4 -13.68 17.30 2.67
N ALA A 5 -14.60 18.23 2.88
CA ALA A 5 -15.61 18.16 3.91
C ALA A 5 -16.99 18.55 3.38
N SER A 6 -18.04 18.28 4.14
CA SER A 6 -19.40 18.70 3.82
C SER A 6 -19.74 20.02 4.52
N LYS A 7 -20.24 20.98 3.76
CA LYS A 7 -20.76 22.28 4.28
C LYS A 7 -21.92 22.11 5.25
N SER A 8 -22.81 21.16 4.98
CA SER A 8 -24.05 20.96 5.74
C SER A 8 -23.91 19.93 6.86
N SER A 9 -22.74 19.34 7.05
CA SER A 9 -22.55 18.37 8.11
C SER A 9 -22.48 19.05 9.48
N LYS A 10 -23.33 18.62 10.41
CA LYS A 10 -23.26 19.04 11.82
C LYS A 10 -21.95 18.58 12.48
N THR A 11 -21.38 17.46 11.99
CA THR A 11 -20.07 16.98 12.40
C THR A 11 -19.04 17.56 11.44
N LYS A 12 -18.21 18.47 11.91
CA LYS A 12 -17.14 19.09 11.13
C LYS A 12 -16.00 18.10 10.89
N VAL A 13 -16.19 17.18 9.91
CA VAL A 13 -15.23 16.12 9.59
C VAL A 13 -14.68 16.31 8.18
N PHE A 14 -13.35 16.36 8.06
CA PHE A 14 -12.71 16.32 6.75
C PHE A 14 -12.24 14.90 6.41
N HIS A 15 -12.14 14.64 5.13
CA HIS A 15 -11.74 13.36 4.53
C HIS A 15 -10.69 13.57 3.47
N TYR A 16 -9.84 12.60 3.26
CA TYR A 16 -9.07 12.53 2.01
C TYR A 16 -10.02 12.31 0.83
N GLN A 17 -9.72 12.91 -0.32
CA GLN A 17 -10.59 12.90 -1.51
C GLN A 17 -11.01 11.49 -1.96
N TYR A 18 -10.17 10.47 -1.72
CA TYR A 18 -10.43 9.07 -2.07
C TYR A 18 -11.18 8.28 -1.00
N CYS A 19 -11.43 8.88 0.15
CA CYS A 19 -12.21 8.26 1.22
C CYS A 19 -13.63 7.93 0.74
N LYS A 20 -14.13 6.76 1.12
CA LYS A 20 -15.51 6.37 0.78
C LYS A 20 -16.54 7.38 1.27
N CYS A 21 -16.32 7.99 2.44
CA CYS A 21 -17.20 9.02 2.96
C CYS A 21 -17.15 10.30 2.10
N ALA A 22 -15.99 10.67 1.57
CA ALA A 22 -15.83 11.82 0.69
C ALA A 22 -16.62 11.68 -0.62
N LYS A 23 -16.69 10.46 -1.17
CA LYS A 23 -17.42 10.16 -2.41
C LYS A 23 -18.93 10.42 -2.29
N ASN A 24 -19.47 10.35 -1.08
CA ASN A 24 -20.89 10.59 -0.82
C ASN A 24 -21.24 12.08 -0.66
N ILE A 25 -20.24 12.98 -0.62
CA ILE A 25 -20.46 14.42 -0.51
C ILE A 25 -20.80 14.96 -1.89
N LYS A 26 -22.00 15.48 -2.05
CA LYS A 26 -22.46 16.13 -3.30
C LYS A 26 -21.54 17.32 -3.62
N SER A 27 -21.27 17.55 -4.90
CA SER A 27 -20.34 18.61 -5.37
C SER A 27 -20.71 20.01 -4.86
N ASN A 28 -21.99 20.36 -4.88
CA ASN A 28 -22.52 21.65 -4.40
C ASN A 28 -22.40 21.85 -2.88
N ASN A 29 -22.16 20.78 -2.12
CA ASN A 29 -22.02 20.76 -0.67
C ASN A 29 -20.59 20.47 -0.21
N ARG A 30 -19.62 20.54 -1.11
CA ARG A 30 -18.22 20.22 -0.85
C ARG A 30 -17.43 21.48 -0.48
N ILE A 31 -16.61 21.37 0.57
CA ILE A 31 -15.52 22.30 0.88
C ILE A 31 -14.23 21.54 0.60
N GLU A 32 -13.25 22.21 0.04
CA GLU A 32 -11.91 21.67 -0.19
C GLU A 32 -10.89 22.42 0.67
N PHE A 33 -9.89 21.68 1.21
CA PHE A 33 -8.75 22.22 1.93
C PHE A 33 -7.45 21.72 1.30
N ASN A 34 -6.42 22.52 1.35
CA ASN A 34 -5.10 22.20 0.79
C ASN A 34 -4.20 21.49 1.80
N SER A 35 -4.45 21.69 3.11
CA SER A 35 -3.68 21.07 4.20
C SER A 35 -4.58 20.62 5.34
N ILE A 36 -4.02 19.77 6.21
CA ILE A 36 -4.67 19.35 7.47
C ILE A 36 -4.83 20.57 8.38
N ASP A 37 -3.78 21.37 8.51
CA ASP A 37 -3.77 22.56 9.38
C ASP A 37 -4.87 23.54 8.99
N GLU A 38 -5.04 23.82 7.69
CA GLU A 38 -6.13 24.66 7.17
C GLU A 38 -7.51 24.13 7.57
N ALA A 39 -7.71 22.82 7.54
CA ALA A 39 -8.98 22.22 7.94
C ALA A 39 -9.20 22.29 9.46
N GLU A 40 -8.15 22.05 10.26
CA GLU A 40 -8.20 22.08 11.71
C GLU A 40 -8.39 23.49 12.25
N GLU A 41 -7.75 24.50 11.67
CA GLU A 41 -7.96 25.92 11.98
C GLU A 41 -9.41 26.37 11.76
N GLN A 42 -10.10 25.76 10.77
CA GLN A 42 -11.53 26.00 10.53
C GLN A 42 -12.45 25.12 11.42
N GLY A 43 -11.87 24.40 12.38
CA GLY A 43 -12.56 23.56 13.34
C GLY A 43 -13.07 22.24 12.79
N TYR A 44 -12.46 21.75 11.71
CA TYR A 44 -12.72 20.41 11.20
C TYR A 44 -11.70 19.41 11.76
N TYR A 45 -12.12 18.18 12.00
CA TYR A 45 -11.25 17.10 12.47
C TYR A 45 -11.23 15.93 11.47
N GLN A 46 -10.18 15.14 11.52
CA GLN A 46 -9.96 14.07 10.56
C GLN A 46 -10.99 12.95 10.73
N CYS A 47 -11.49 12.46 9.61
CA CYS A 47 -12.37 11.31 9.57
C CYS A 47 -11.75 10.08 10.27
N PRO A 48 -12.45 9.42 11.19
CA PRO A 48 -11.93 8.25 11.90
C PRO A 48 -11.50 7.09 10.96
N LEU A 49 -12.09 6.97 9.77
CA LEU A 49 -11.64 5.99 8.77
C LEU A 49 -10.31 6.38 8.14
N CYS A 50 -10.09 7.67 7.94
CA CYS A 50 -8.86 8.19 7.35
C CYS A 50 -7.69 8.15 8.34
N SER A 51 -7.94 8.37 9.63
CA SER A 51 -6.90 8.37 10.67
C SER A 51 -6.55 6.97 11.18
N ARG A 52 -7.45 6.00 11.04
CA ARG A 52 -7.29 4.67 11.67
C ARG A 52 -6.00 3.95 11.30
N ILE A 53 -5.57 4.04 10.05
CA ILE A 53 -4.32 3.40 9.60
C ILE A 53 -3.11 4.03 10.27
N ILE A 54 -3.07 5.36 10.37
CA ILE A 54 -1.99 6.09 11.03
C ILE A 54 -1.94 5.74 12.51
N ILE A 55 -3.09 5.72 13.18
CA ILE A 55 -3.18 5.34 14.59
C ILE A 55 -2.63 3.93 14.81
N LYS A 56 -3.13 2.94 14.04
CA LYS A 56 -2.67 1.55 14.17
C LYS A 56 -1.20 1.35 13.78
N TYR A 57 -0.68 2.12 12.85
CA TYR A 57 0.74 2.13 12.54
C TYR A 57 1.57 2.68 13.70
N ASN A 58 1.16 3.81 14.28
CA ASN A 58 1.87 4.43 15.39
C ASN A 58 1.86 3.59 16.68
N GLU A 59 0.79 2.80 16.90
CA GLU A 59 0.69 1.86 18.04
C GLU A 59 1.81 0.80 18.05
N ASP A 60 2.33 0.40 16.87
CA ASP A 60 3.36 -0.64 16.75
C ASP A 60 4.47 -0.24 15.75
N ARG A 61 4.75 1.05 15.64
CA ARG A 61 5.62 1.64 14.62
C ARG A 61 6.98 0.98 14.56
N VAL A 62 7.65 0.84 15.70
CA VAL A 62 9.02 0.30 15.76
C VAL A 62 9.10 -1.12 15.20
N ASN A 63 8.16 -1.99 15.58
CA ASN A 63 8.12 -3.36 15.08
C ASN A 63 7.76 -3.42 13.59
N ILE A 64 6.83 -2.57 13.15
CA ILE A 64 6.43 -2.48 11.75
C ILE A 64 7.61 -2.01 10.90
N ASP A 65 8.29 -0.94 11.29
CA ASP A 65 9.44 -0.39 10.54
C ASP A 65 10.59 -1.39 10.47
N ASN A 66 10.92 -2.05 11.59
CA ASN A 66 11.92 -3.11 11.62
C ASN A 66 11.55 -4.28 10.69
N TYR A 67 10.28 -4.67 10.66
CA TYR A 67 9.81 -5.75 9.80
C TYR A 67 9.87 -5.35 8.31
N LEU A 68 9.43 -4.14 7.97
CA LEU A 68 9.51 -3.60 6.61
C LEU A 68 10.97 -3.55 6.14
N CYS A 69 11.87 -3.05 7.00
CA CYS A 69 13.30 -2.99 6.74
C CYS A 69 13.91 -4.37 6.48
N SER A 70 13.67 -5.33 7.37
CA SER A 70 14.23 -6.69 7.28
C SER A 70 13.76 -7.48 6.06
N HIS A 71 12.62 -7.10 5.49
CA HIS A 71 12.04 -7.75 4.30
C HIS A 71 12.11 -6.89 3.03
N TYR A 72 12.78 -5.73 3.09
CA TYR A 72 12.95 -4.80 1.96
C TYR A 72 11.63 -4.36 1.32
N LEU A 73 10.61 -4.14 2.15
CA LEU A 73 9.32 -3.64 1.72
C LEU A 73 9.34 -2.11 1.73
N LYS A 74 8.86 -1.48 0.67
CA LYS A 74 8.59 -0.04 0.66
C LYS A 74 7.18 0.22 1.19
N MET A 75 7.05 1.23 2.03
CA MET A 75 5.76 1.60 2.59
C MET A 75 5.55 3.11 2.51
N TYR A 76 4.33 3.51 2.23
CA TYR A 76 3.87 4.88 2.42
C TYR A 76 2.39 4.89 2.83
N ILE A 77 2.00 5.95 3.53
CA ILE A 77 0.60 6.14 3.95
C ILE A 77 0.05 7.35 3.22
N GLU A 78 -1.01 7.13 2.45
CA GLU A 78 -1.69 8.18 1.71
C GLU A 78 -3.20 7.94 1.69
N GLY A 79 -3.98 9.02 1.82
CA GLY A 79 -5.44 8.96 1.70
C GLY A 79 -6.14 8.04 2.70
N GLY A 80 -5.54 7.79 3.87
CA GLY A 80 -6.09 6.89 4.89
C GLY A 80 -5.86 5.40 4.60
N ALA A 81 -4.95 5.09 3.70
CA ALA A 81 -4.52 3.73 3.39
C ALA A 81 -3.00 3.63 3.48
N MET A 82 -2.50 2.46 3.89
CA MET A 82 -1.10 2.09 3.84
C MET A 82 -0.86 1.28 2.57
N TYR A 83 0.10 1.70 1.78
CA TYR A 83 0.56 1.04 0.57
C TYR A 83 1.89 0.37 0.85
N ILE A 84 2.03 -0.86 0.39
CA ILE A 84 3.25 -1.66 0.55
C ILE A 84 3.63 -2.19 -0.82
N ASP A 85 4.80 -1.77 -1.29
CA ASP A 85 5.34 -2.20 -2.56
C ASP A 85 6.53 -3.13 -2.35
N ASN A 86 6.54 -4.20 -3.10
CA ASN A 86 7.69 -5.06 -3.25
C ASN A 86 7.93 -5.38 -4.74
N VAL A 87 8.94 -6.20 -5.02
CA VAL A 87 9.34 -6.53 -6.39
C VAL A 87 8.26 -7.28 -7.18
N PHE A 88 7.34 -7.96 -6.49
CA PHE A 88 6.39 -8.88 -7.13
C PHE A 88 4.96 -8.37 -7.15
N SER A 89 4.63 -7.43 -6.28
CA SER A 89 3.25 -7.01 -6.09
C SER A 89 3.15 -5.72 -5.31
N SER A 90 2.05 -5.02 -5.51
CA SER A 90 1.65 -3.89 -4.68
C SER A 90 0.47 -4.28 -3.82
N TRP A 91 0.50 -3.83 -2.57
CA TRP A 91 -0.51 -4.13 -1.58
C TRP A 91 -1.06 -2.84 -0.98
N LYS A 92 -2.30 -2.93 -0.51
CA LYS A 92 -2.96 -1.81 0.15
C LYS A 92 -3.70 -2.33 1.38
N ILE A 93 -3.45 -1.70 2.52
CA ILE A 93 -4.19 -1.92 3.76
C ILE A 93 -5.05 -0.68 4.02
N CYS A 94 -6.33 -0.84 4.25
CA CYS A 94 -7.21 0.26 4.63
C CYS A 94 -8.26 -0.17 5.65
N ALA A 95 -8.83 0.81 6.36
CA ALA A 95 -9.89 0.55 7.32
C ALA A 95 -11.19 0.12 6.61
N ARG A 96 -11.87 -0.88 7.17
CA ARG A 96 -13.21 -1.27 6.72
C ARG A 96 -14.23 -0.22 7.21
N PRO A 97 -15.09 0.30 6.34
CA PRO A 97 -16.20 1.15 6.77
C PRO A 97 -17.12 0.39 7.73
N LYS A 98 -17.53 1.03 8.81
CA LYS A 98 -18.45 0.50 9.84
C LYS A 98 -17.93 -0.72 10.65
N ALA A 99 -16.63 -1.01 10.59
CA ALA A 99 -16.00 -2.05 11.38
C ALA A 99 -14.64 -1.59 11.92
N THR A 100 -14.13 -2.26 12.94
CA THR A 100 -12.77 -2.01 13.49
C THR A 100 -11.67 -2.68 12.66
N ASP A 101 -12.06 -3.54 11.75
CA ASP A 101 -11.16 -4.37 10.95
C ASP A 101 -10.43 -3.57 9.87
N LEU A 102 -9.27 -4.10 9.51
CA LEU A 102 -8.53 -3.72 8.32
C LEU A 102 -8.88 -4.63 7.15
N MET A 103 -8.73 -4.11 5.95
CA MET A 103 -8.89 -4.86 4.70
C MET A 103 -7.57 -4.86 3.96
N LEU A 104 -7.19 -6.02 3.46
CA LEU A 104 -6.03 -6.21 2.61
C LEU A 104 -6.45 -6.30 1.14
N TYR A 105 -5.77 -5.55 0.31
CA TYR A 105 -5.93 -5.57 -1.13
C TYR A 105 -4.60 -5.89 -1.79
N HIS A 106 -4.67 -6.52 -2.93
CA HIS A 106 -3.54 -6.93 -3.74
C HIS A 106 -3.70 -6.44 -5.18
N ALA A 107 -2.64 -5.92 -5.75
CA ALA A 107 -2.52 -5.64 -7.17
C ALA A 107 -1.37 -6.46 -7.74
N ASN A 108 -1.63 -7.21 -8.81
CA ASN A 108 -0.56 -7.81 -9.59
C ASN A 108 0.18 -6.69 -10.33
N THR A 109 1.50 -6.69 -10.24
CA THR A 109 2.34 -5.81 -11.05
C THR A 109 2.66 -6.49 -12.36
N GLU A 110 2.52 -5.78 -13.47
CA GLU A 110 2.78 -6.35 -14.80
C GLU A 110 4.28 -6.49 -15.07
N ASN A 111 5.11 -5.61 -14.49
CA ASN A 111 6.56 -5.57 -14.70
C ASN A 111 7.31 -5.41 -13.37
N TYR A 112 7.33 -6.47 -12.52
CA TYR A 112 8.22 -6.55 -11.35
C TYR A 112 8.26 -5.30 -10.45
N GLY A 113 7.10 -4.82 -10.05
CA GLY A 113 6.96 -3.66 -9.17
C GLY A 113 6.66 -2.35 -9.91
N GLU A 114 6.70 -2.32 -11.23
CA GLU A 114 6.16 -1.21 -11.99
C GLU A 114 4.64 -1.38 -12.14
N LEU A 115 3.91 -0.42 -11.62
CA LEU A 115 2.47 -0.35 -11.83
C LEU A 115 2.20 0.12 -13.26
N PRO A 116 1.21 -0.47 -13.96
CA PRO A 116 0.90 -0.06 -15.32
C PRO A 116 0.49 1.42 -15.36
N ILE A 117 1.16 2.17 -16.19
CA ILE A 117 0.83 3.58 -16.46
C ILE A 117 -0.17 3.62 -17.60
N LYS A 118 -1.38 4.12 -17.35
CA LYS A 118 -2.39 4.37 -18.36
C LYS A 118 -2.73 5.86 -18.37
N ASN A 119 -2.53 6.52 -19.51
CA ASN A 119 -2.75 7.97 -19.67
C ASN A 119 -1.95 8.84 -18.67
N GLY A 120 -0.70 8.45 -18.36
CA GLY A 120 0.16 9.19 -17.43
C GLY A 120 -0.18 8.97 -15.95
N HIS A 121 -1.15 8.12 -15.63
CA HIS A 121 -1.53 7.80 -14.25
C HIS A 121 -1.25 6.33 -13.94
N LEU A 122 -0.72 6.06 -12.75
CA LEU A 122 -0.56 4.72 -12.22
C LEU A 122 -1.94 4.07 -12.03
N VAL A 123 -2.20 3.00 -12.76
CA VAL A 123 -3.46 2.27 -12.67
C VAL A 123 -3.33 1.13 -11.67
N HIS A 124 -3.81 1.38 -10.47
CA HIS A 124 -3.86 0.37 -9.42
C HIS A 124 -5.16 -0.42 -9.48
N HIS A 125 -5.16 -1.56 -10.13
CA HIS A 125 -6.28 -2.51 -10.02
C HIS A 125 -6.11 -3.37 -8.77
N TYR A 126 -6.49 -2.80 -7.62
CA TYR A 126 -6.48 -3.54 -6.35
C TYR A 126 -7.74 -4.40 -6.22
N HIS A 127 -7.56 -5.70 -5.99
CA HIS A 127 -8.67 -6.58 -5.59
C HIS A 127 -8.56 -6.94 -4.12
N ILE A 128 -9.72 -7.18 -3.52
CA ILE A 128 -9.80 -7.61 -2.13
C ILE A 128 -9.11 -8.97 -2.01
N GLN A 129 -8.11 -9.04 -1.14
CA GLN A 129 -7.46 -10.30 -0.80
C GLN A 129 -8.29 -11.02 0.28
N LYS A 130 -8.61 -12.31 0.06
CA LYS A 130 -9.23 -13.17 1.07
C LYS A 130 -8.21 -13.51 2.15
N TYR A 131 -8.05 -12.59 3.11
CA TYR A 131 -7.17 -12.74 4.25
C TYR A 131 -7.98 -13.25 5.46
N ARG A 132 -7.52 -14.33 6.09
CA ARG A 132 -8.20 -14.99 7.25
C ARG A 132 -7.44 -14.82 8.56
N GLY A 133 -6.38 -14.04 8.58
CA GLY A 133 -5.57 -13.78 9.78
C GLY A 133 -6.14 -12.67 10.67
N LYS A 134 -5.38 -12.29 11.69
CA LYS A 134 -5.71 -11.15 12.57
C LYS A 134 -5.74 -9.84 11.77
N SER A 135 -6.71 -9.00 12.11
CA SER A 135 -6.93 -7.71 11.44
C SER A 135 -6.01 -6.61 12.03
N ASP A 136 -4.70 -6.88 12.03
CA ASP A 136 -3.64 -5.94 12.40
C ASP A 136 -2.60 -5.82 11.28
N ILE A 137 -1.85 -4.72 11.29
CA ILE A 137 -0.87 -4.41 10.24
C ILE A 137 0.24 -5.46 10.21
N MET A 138 0.80 -5.84 11.35
CA MET A 138 1.91 -6.79 11.41
C MET A 138 1.54 -8.16 10.86
N SER A 139 0.35 -8.68 11.20
CA SER A 139 -0.15 -9.96 10.66
C SER A 139 -0.36 -9.90 9.14
N MET A 140 -0.82 -8.77 8.62
CA MET A 140 -0.96 -8.55 7.19
C MET A 140 0.39 -8.47 6.48
N LEU A 141 1.40 -7.80 7.07
CA LEU A 141 2.76 -7.76 6.52
C LEU A 141 3.39 -9.16 6.47
N LYS A 142 3.22 -9.97 7.52
CA LYS A 142 3.67 -11.37 7.53
C LYS A 142 3.01 -12.19 6.41
N TYR A 143 1.72 -11.98 6.19
CA TYR A 143 1.01 -12.62 5.09
C TYR A 143 1.54 -12.18 3.72
N ILE A 144 1.81 -10.89 3.51
CA ILE A 144 2.38 -10.35 2.26
C ILE A 144 3.71 -11.05 1.95
N VAL A 145 4.62 -11.10 2.93
CA VAL A 145 5.93 -11.76 2.77
C VAL A 145 5.79 -13.27 2.47
N ALA A 146 4.89 -13.96 3.16
CA ALA A 146 4.63 -15.38 2.92
C ALA A 146 4.04 -15.63 1.52
N HIS A 147 3.12 -14.78 1.07
CA HIS A 147 2.53 -14.84 -0.26
C HIS A 147 3.59 -14.68 -1.36
N ASP A 148 4.53 -13.75 -1.19
CA ASP A 148 5.57 -13.51 -2.18
C ASP A 148 6.61 -14.63 -2.20
N LYS A 149 6.97 -15.18 -1.03
CA LYS A 149 7.80 -16.39 -0.96
C LYS A 149 7.14 -17.57 -1.69
N TYR A 150 5.83 -17.72 -1.55
CA TYR A 150 5.07 -18.75 -2.29
C TYR A 150 5.11 -18.50 -3.79
N LYS A 151 4.92 -17.27 -4.26
CA LYS A 151 5.05 -16.93 -5.70
C LYS A 151 6.42 -17.30 -6.24
N VAL A 152 7.50 -16.97 -5.53
CA VAL A 152 8.87 -17.34 -5.93
C VAL A 152 9.04 -18.85 -6.01
N LYS A 153 8.53 -19.59 -5.03
CA LYS A 153 8.58 -21.06 -5.02
C LYS A 153 7.84 -21.63 -6.23
N VAL A 154 6.61 -21.21 -6.47
CA VAL A 154 5.80 -21.66 -7.60
C VAL A 154 6.51 -21.38 -8.93
N LEU A 155 7.06 -20.17 -9.12
CA LEU A 155 7.81 -19.82 -10.31
C LEU A 155 9.07 -20.71 -10.49
N ASN A 156 9.75 -21.07 -9.40
CA ASN A 156 10.90 -21.97 -9.45
C ASN A 156 10.49 -23.43 -9.73
N ASP A 157 9.36 -23.89 -9.20
CA ASP A 157 8.83 -25.23 -9.43
C ASP A 157 8.35 -25.39 -10.89
N PHE A 158 7.77 -24.34 -11.49
CA PHE A 158 7.43 -24.32 -12.92
C PHE A 158 8.64 -24.58 -13.83
N ARG A 159 9.86 -24.21 -13.42
CA ARG A 159 11.09 -24.51 -14.16
C ARG A 159 11.39 -26.00 -14.31
N ARG A 160 10.90 -26.78 -13.37
CA ARG A 160 11.18 -28.24 -13.29
C ARG A 160 10.18 -29.06 -14.08
N LEU A 161 9.11 -28.44 -14.59
CA LEU A 161 8.09 -29.16 -15.36
C LEU A 161 8.62 -29.51 -16.76
N PRO A 162 8.47 -30.78 -17.20
CA PRO A 162 8.95 -31.24 -18.50
C PRO A 162 8.35 -30.54 -19.71
N CYS A 163 7.15 -29.95 -19.53
CA CYS A 163 6.41 -29.24 -20.58
C CYS A 163 6.88 -27.79 -20.82
N TYR A 164 7.89 -27.33 -20.12
CA TYR A 164 8.37 -25.95 -20.25
C TYR A 164 9.21 -25.84 -21.54
N THR A 165 8.73 -25.06 -22.50
CA THR A 165 9.49 -24.84 -23.75
C THR A 165 10.75 -24.02 -23.45
N HIS A 166 11.79 -24.19 -24.29
CA HIS A 166 13.03 -23.41 -24.16
C HIS A 166 12.78 -21.91 -24.15
N LYS A 167 11.84 -21.44 -24.97
CA LYS A 167 11.42 -20.02 -25.03
C LYS A 167 10.82 -19.54 -23.70
N GLN A 168 9.95 -20.32 -23.08
CA GLN A 168 9.34 -19.99 -21.78
C GLN A 168 10.39 -19.96 -20.66
N ARG A 169 11.37 -20.89 -20.69
CA ARG A 169 12.50 -20.86 -19.74
C ARG A 169 13.33 -19.59 -19.88
N LEU A 170 13.63 -19.18 -21.11
CA LEU A 170 14.43 -17.97 -21.38
C LEU A 170 13.74 -16.71 -20.89
N ILE A 171 12.43 -16.58 -21.14
CA ILE A 171 11.61 -15.48 -20.64
C ILE A 171 11.65 -15.46 -19.12
N HIS A 172 11.35 -16.58 -18.48
CA HIS A 172 11.35 -16.70 -17.03
C HIS A 172 12.71 -16.35 -16.41
N ASP A 173 13.83 -16.82 -17.00
CA ASP A 173 15.18 -16.52 -16.50
C ASP A 173 15.53 -15.04 -16.61
N THR A 174 15.12 -14.41 -17.70
CA THR A 174 15.28 -12.97 -17.90
C THR A 174 14.49 -12.20 -16.84
N GLU A 175 13.28 -12.63 -16.57
CA GLU A 175 12.40 -12.03 -15.56
C GLU A 175 12.98 -12.19 -14.15
N MET A 176 13.47 -13.37 -13.79
CA MET A 176 14.10 -13.61 -12.49
C MET A 176 15.39 -12.79 -12.29
N ARG A 177 16.17 -12.57 -13.35
CA ARG A 177 17.36 -11.69 -13.28
C ARG A 177 16.96 -10.24 -13.06
N LYS A 178 15.93 -9.74 -13.75
CA LYS A 178 15.38 -8.40 -13.53
C LYS A 178 14.87 -8.23 -12.10
N SER A 179 14.13 -9.21 -11.59
CA SER A 179 13.62 -9.22 -10.22
C SER A 179 14.75 -9.13 -9.19
N ARG A 180 15.83 -9.92 -9.32
CA ARG A 180 16.98 -9.86 -8.42
C ARG A 180 17.66 -8.49 -8.46
N LYS A 181 17.86 -7.90 -9.64
CA LYS A 181 18.43 -6.56 -9.78
C LYS A 181 17.55 -5.49 -9.10
N LEU A 182 16.24 -5.58 -9.26
CA LEU A 182 15.30 -4.69 -8.59
C LEU A 182 15.34 -4.83 -7.06
N GLN A 183 15.40 -6.06 -6.53
CA GLN A 183 15.58 -6.29 -5.09
C GLN A 183 16.85 -5.63 -4.55
N GLU A 184 17.97 -5.74 -5.27
CA GLU A 184 19.23 -5.10 -4.87
C GLU A 184 19.11 -3.56 -4.89
N VAL A 185 18.43 -2.99 -5.88
CA VAL A 185 18.16 -1.54 -5.95
C VAL A 185 17.27 -1.10 -4.79
N TYR A 186 16.20 -1.84 -4.48
CA TYR A 186 15.34 -1.55 -3.35
C TYR A 186 16.10 -1.62 -2.02
N LYS A 187 16.92 -2.66 -1.86
CA LYS A 187 17.77 -2.84 -0.69
C LYS A 187 18.70 -1.64 -0.48
N ARG A 188 19.40 -1.20 -1.53
CA ARG A 188 20.31 -0.04 -1.46
C ARG A 188 19.55 1.25 -1.14
N ASN A 189 18.44 1.53 -1.80
CA ASN A 189 17.66 2.74 -1.59
C ASN A 189 17.06 2.79 -0.18
N PHE A 190 16.64 1.64 0.37
CA PHE A 190 16.12 1.56 1.73
C PHE A 190 17.20 1.85 2.77
N ILE A 191 18.38 1.23 2.62
CA ILE A 191 19.52 1.45 3.52
C ILE A 191 19.96 2.92 3.50
N LEU A 192 19.96 3.56 2.31
CA LEU A 192 20.31 4.99 2.19
C LEU A 192 19.27 5.87 2.91
N LYS A 193 17.99 5.58 2.79
CA LYS A 193 16.94 6.34 3.47
C LYS A 193 17.02 6.24 4.99
N VAL A 194 17.21 5.04 5.52
CA VAL A 194 17.36 4.82 6.97
C VAL A 194 18.60 5.53 7.51
N LYS A 195 19.71 5.58 6.76
CA LYS A 195 20.92 6.32 7.18
C LYS A 195 20.70 7.83 7.21
N LEU A 196 19.99 8.40 6.23
CA LEU A 196 19.70 9.83 6.20
C LEU A 196 18.76 10.26 7.35
N GLU A 197 17.82 9.39 7.77
CA GLU A 197 16.91 9.66 8.89
C GLU A 197 17.57 9.44 10.27
N SER A 198 18.73 8.76 10.34
CA SER A 198 19.50 8.56 11.59
C SER A 198 20.56 9.62 11.84
N ASP A 199 20.88 10.43 10.83
CA ASP A 199 21.88 11.50 10.88
C ASP A 199 21.25 12.90 11.11
N GLU A 200 19.90 12.97 11.25
CA GLU A 200 19.12 14.13 11.70
C GLU A 200 18.70 13.98 13.18
#